data_5f993ebe914ca7c886b4c7d8412fe150
#
_entry.id   5f993ebe914ca7c886b4c7d8412fe150
#
_cell.length_a   1.000
_cell.length_b   1.000
_cell.length_c   1.000
_cell.angle_alpha   90.00
_cell.angle_beta   90.00
_cell.angle_gamma   90.00
#
_symmetry.space_group_name_H-M   'P 1'
#
loop_
_entity.id
_entity.type
_entity.pdbx_description
1 polymer ?
#
loop_
_entity_poly.entity_id
_entity_poly.type
_entity_poly.pdbx_seq_one_letter_code
_entity_poly.pdbx_strand_id
1 'polypeptide(L)' 'ATAHDMAELGLAARLGADAALLSPVFPTATHPGAPVLGTIRFRLLARQSPVPVIALGGMTESRARALAWPRWAAIDGLS' A
#
# COMPACT_ATOMS: atom_id res chain seq x y z
N ALA A 1 -0.65 -2.59 10.60
CA ALA A 1 -1.19 -1.23 10.46
C ALA A 1 -1.48 -0.93 9.00
N THR A 2 -2.57 -0.23 8.74
CA THR A 2 -2.93 0.22 7.39
C THR A 2 -2.65 1.71 7.27
N ALA A 3 -2.01 2.12 6.19
CA ALA A 3 -1.65 3.51 5.96
C ALA A 3 -2.03 3.93 4.54
N HIS A 4 -2.26 5.23 4.36
CA HIS A 4 -2.64 5.81 3.08
C HIS A 4 -1.71 6.97 2.66
N ASP A 5 -0.83 7.42 3.54
CA ASP A 5 0.11 8.50 3.28
C ASP A 5 1.32 8.43 4.23
N MET A 6 2.24 9.38 4.08
CA MET A 6 3.46 9.41 4.90
C MET A 6 3.17 9.67 6.38
N ALA A 7 2.16 10.47 6.69
CA ALA A 7 1.83 10.76 8.09
C ALA A 7 1.38 9.49 8.80
N GLU A 8 0.57 8.68 8.12
CA GLU A 8 0.10 7.42 8.68
C GLU A 8 1.22 6.37 8.77
N LEU A 9 2.14 6.35 7.81
CA LEU A 9 3.33 5.49 7.89
C LEU A 9 4.21 5.87 9.08
N GLY A 10 4.40 7.16 9.31
CA GLY A 10 5.13 7.65 10.47
C GLY A 10 4.45 7.29 11.79
N LEU A 11 3.13 7.38 11.84
CA LEU A 11 2.38 6.98 13.01
C LEU A 11 2.53 5.47 13.28
N ALA A 12 2.46 4.64 12.23
CA ALA A 12 2.66 3.20 12.37
C ALA A 12 4.03 2.90 12.99
N ALA A 13 5.07 3.59 12.56
CA ALA A 13 6.41 3.42 13.12
C ALA A 13 6.46 3.81 14.59
N ARG A 14 5.84 4.93 14.94
CA ARG A 14 5.80 5.39 16.34
C ARG A 14 5.02 4.45 17.25
N LEU A 15 4.04 3.75 16.71
CA LEU A 15 3.26 2.76 17.45
C LEU A 15 3.93 1.39 17.51
N GLY A 16 5.13 1.27 16.94
CA GLY A 16 5.90 0.03 16.99
C GLY A 16 5.46 -1.04 16.01
N ALA A 17 4.81 -0.67 14.91
CA ALA A 17 4.40 -1.63 13.89
C ALA A 17 5.61 -2.26 13.22
N ASP A 18 5.56 -3.57 12.98
CA ASP A 18 6.63 -4.30 12.29
C ASP A 18 6.56 -4.10 10.77
N ALA A 19 5.38 -3.76 10.26
CA ALA A 19 5.14 -3.50 8.84
C ALA A 19 3.86 -2.66 8.70
N ALA A 20 3.68 -2.04 7.54
CA ALA A 20 2.47 -1.28 7.24
C ALA A 20 1.90 -1.71 5.89
N LEU A 21 0.58 -1.82 5.82
CA LEU A 21 -0.14 -2.05 4.57
C LEU A 21 -0.43 -0.68 3.96
N LEU A 22 0.19 -0.38 2.82
CA LEU A 22 -0.02 0.89 2.12
C LEU A 22 -1.03 0.69 1.00
N SER A 23 -2.15 1.39 1.07
CA SER A 23 -3.29 1.17 0.18
C SER A 23 -4.07 2.46 -0.08
N PRO A 24 -4.98 2.49 -1.07
CA PRO A 24 -5.07 1.50 -2.14
C PRO A 24 -4.11 1.83 -3.28
N VAL A 25 -3.37 0.83 -3.78
CA VAL A 25 -2.44 1.07 -4.89
C VAL A 25 -3.19 1.19 -6.21
N PHE A 26 -4.13 0.26 -6.46
CA PHE A 26 -4.95 0.21 -7.67
C PHE A 26 -6.43 0.23 -7.31
N PRO A 27 -7.32 0.50 -8.28
CA PRO A 27 -8.76 0.46 -8.02
C PRO A 27 -9.20 -0.91 -7.51
N THR A 28 -10.13 -0.92 -6.56
CA THR A 28 -10.66 -2.15 -5.97
C THR A 28 -12.13 -2.31 -6.32
N ALA A 29 -12.61 -3.57 -6.31
CA ALA A 29 -14.03 -3.85 -6.51
C ALA A 29 -14.87 -3.35 -5.33
N THR A 30 -14.27 -3.31 -4.14
CA THR A 30 -14.97 -2.88 -2.92
C THR A 30 -15.25 -1.38 -2.92
N HIS A 31 -14.34 -0.58 -3.46
CA HIS A 31 -14.45 0.88 -3.50
C HIS A 31 -14.18 1.40 -4.91
N PRO A 32 -15.04 1.08 -5.88
CA PRO A 32 -14.84 1.56 -7.26
C PRO A 32 -14.93 3.09 -7.30
N GLY A 33 -14.03 3.70 -8.05
CA GLY A 33 -13.98 5.15 -8.18
C GLY A 33 -13.32 5.88 -7.02
N ALA A 34 -12.92 5.20 -5.95
CA ALA A 34 -12.17 5.82 -4.87
C ALA A 34 -10.77 6.22 -5.34
N PRO A 35 -10.18 7.30 -4.80
CA PRO A 35 -8.82 7.68 -5.14
C PRO A 35 -7.82 6.56 -4.83
N VAL A 36 -6.84 6.38 -5.73
CA VAL A 36 -5.79 5.39 -5.55
C VAL A 36 -4.42 6.06 -5.56
N LEU A 37 -3.42 5.37 -5.00
CA LEU A 37 -2.06 5.89 -4.99
C LEU A 37 -1.40 5.83 -6.37
N GLY A 38 -1.60 4.73 -7.08
CA GLY A 38 -0.87 4.46 -8.31
C GLY A 38 0.55 4.00 -8.03
N THR A 39 1.24 3.57 -9.08
CA THR A 39 2.57 2.93 -8.93
C THR A 39 3.64 3.91 -8.48
N ILE A 40 3.66 5.11 -9.04
CA ILE A 40 4.72 6.08 -8.75
C ILE A 40 4.63 6.57 -7.32
N ARG A 41 3.44 7.02 -6.91
CA ARG A 41 3.25 7.53 -5.55
C ARG A 41 3.46 6.46 -4.50
N PHE A 42 2.97 5.24 -4.76
CA PHE A 42 3.21 4.12 -3.86
C PHE A 42 4.70 3.91 -3.64
N ARG A 43 5.49 3.84 -4.71
CA ARG A 43 6.92 3.58 -4.62
C ARG A 43 7.66 4.70 -3.89
N LEU A 44 7.28 5.95 -4.14
CA LEU A 44 7.88 7.08 -3.42
C LEU A 44 7.62 7.00 -1.92
N LEU A 45 6.36 6.73 -1.53
CA LEU A 45 5.99 6.60 -0.12
C LEU A 45 6.68 5.39 0.52
N ALA A 46 6.68 4.26 -0.16
CA ALA A 46 7.26 3.03 0.37
C ALA A 46 8.77 3.15 0.60
N ARG A 47 9.48 3.83 -0.29
CA ARG A 47 10.92 4.05 -0.14
C ARG A 47 11.25 4.94 1.04
N GLN A 48 10.38 5.88 1.38
CA GLN A 48 10.59 6.82 2.47
C GLN A 48 10.03 6.31 3.79
N SER A 49 9.32 5.20 3.77
CA SER A 49 8.67 4.65 4.97
C SER A 49 9.70 4.19 6.00
N PRO A 50 9.51 4.52 7.29
CA PRO A 50 10.36 4.02 8.37
C PRO A 50 10.11 2.56 8.72
N VAL A 51 9.06 1.93 8.18
CA VAL A 51 8.74 0.52 8.40
C VAL A 51 8.60 -0.19 7.06
N PRO A 52 8.80 -1.52 7.01
CA PRO A 52 8.55 -2.28 5.79
C PRO A 52 7.10 -2.10 5.31
N VAL A 53 6.93 -1.99 3.98
CA VAL A 53 5.62 -1.72 3.38
C VAL A 53 5.15 -2.90 2.56
N ILE A 54 3.87 -3.22 2.72
CA ILE A 54 3.17 -4.25 1.95
C ILE A 54 2.13 -3.56 1.07
N ALA A 55 2.18 -3.81 -0.23
CA ALA A 55 1.23 -3.22 -1.18
C ALA A 55 -0.12 -3.91 -1.07
N LEU A 56 -1.19 -3.12 -0.98
CA LEU A 56 -2.56 -3.62 -0.88
C LEU A 56 -3.48 -2.74 -1.73
N GLY A 57 -4.59 -3.30 -2.16
CA GLY A 57 -5.58 -2.58 -2.95
C GLY A 57 -5.50 -2.93 -4.42
N GLY A 58 -6.39 -3.81 -4.88
CA GLY A 58 -6.48 -4.21 -6.28
C GLY A 58 -5.25 -4.95 -6.80
N MET A 59 -4.50 -5.61 -5.94
CA MET A 59 -3.26 -6.28 -6.34
C MET A 59 -3.53 -7.61 -7.04
N THR A 60 -2.74 -7.85 -8.09
CA THR A 60 -2.68 -9.12 -8.82
C THR A 60 -1.22 -9.39 -9.12
N GLU A 61 -0.89 -10.61 -9.57
CA GLU A 61 0.49 -10.91 -9.98
C GLU A 61 0.98 -9.98 -11.08
N SER A 62 0.13 -9.70 -12.05
CA SER A 62 0.46 -8.79 -13.15
C SER A 62 0.74 -7.38 -12.63
N ARG A 63 -0.11 -6.87 -11.75
CA ARG A 63 0.08 -5.55 -11.16
C ARG A 63 1.28 -5.49 -10.23
N ALA A 64 1.55 -6.57 -9.49
CA ALA A 64 2.73 -6.65 -8.64
C ALA A 64 4.01 -6.56 -9.46
N ARG A 65 4.06 -7.21 -10.62
CA ARG A 65 5.20 -7.10 -11.52
C ARG A 65 5.36 -5.68 -12.06
N ALA A 66 4.25 -5.04 -12.44
CA ALA A 66 4.28 -3.67 -12.91
C ALA A 66 4.72 -2.70 -11.80
N LEU A 67 4.31 -2.96 -10.58
CA LEU A 67 4.69 -2.15 -9.43
C LEU A 67 6.16 -2.35 -9.04
N ALA A 68 6.72 -3.51 -9.35
CA ALA A 68 8.08 -3.90 -8.97
C ALA A 68 8.31 -3.81 -7.46
N TRP A 69 7.34 -4.27 -6.68
CA TRP A 69 7.42 -4.28 -5.22
C TRP A 69 7.27 -5.70 -4.71
N PRO A 70 8.21 -6.20 -3.87
CA PRO A 70 8.26 -7.62 -3.52
C PRO A 70 7.18 -8.07 -2.53
N ARG A 71 6.65 -7.16 -1.71
CA ARG A 71 5.68 -7.51 -0.68
C ARG A 71 4.31 -6.95 -1.03
N TRP A 72 3.35 -7.83 -1.27
CA TRP A 72 1.99 -7.43 -1.62
C TRP A 72 0.99 -8.50 -1.19
N ALA A 73 -0.26 -8.09 -1.05
CA ALA A 73 -1.36 -8.98 -0.72
C ALA A 73 -2.50 -8.79 -1.71
N ALA A 74 -3.11 -9.89 -2.13
CA ALA A 74 -4.20 -9.90 -3.10
C ALA A 74 -5.56 -10.08 -2.42
N ILE A 75 -5.80 -9.33 -1.34
CA ILE A 75 -7.02 -9.42 -0.55
C ILE A 75 -7.84 -8.17 -0.78
N ASP A 76 -8.96 -8.29 -1.51
CA ASP A 76 -9.93 -7.22 -1.64
C ASP A 76 -10.76 -7.11 -0.38
N GLY A 77 -11.22 -5.89 -0.10
CA GLY A 77 -12.06 -5.64 1.05
C GLY A 77 -11.34 -5.26 2.32
N LEU A 78 -10.02 -5.38 2.35
CA LEU A 78 -9.21 -4.96 3.50
C LEU A 78 -8.50 -3.62 3.25
N SER A 79 -8.63 -3.13 2.06
CA SER A 79 -7.96 -1.87 1.69
C SER A 79 -8.83 -0.64 1.92
#